data_2ce9e6126a606991e06decb52b28d99f
#
_entry.id   2ce9e6126a606991e06decb52b28d99f
#
_cell.length_a   1.000
_cell.length_b   1.000
_cell.length_c   1.000
_cell.angle_alpha   90.00
_cell.angle_beta   90.00
_cell.angle_gamma   90.00
#
_symmetry.space_group_name_H-M   'P 1'
#
loop_
_entity.id
_entity.type
_entity.pdbx_description
1 polymer ?
#
loop_
_entity_poly.entity_id
_entity_poly.type
_entity_poly.pdbx_seq_one_letter_code
_entity_poly.pdbx_strand_id
1 'polypeptide(L)'
;MRTFDGLLIEDKKVRQKNLKHSVEFLICEIIENYYRWSDSIKMRNGDDCDYRDVQADEFKNGITYKVNNKYIKIYTVDKWGQRSVWGFVIRENDTVLCTHGLNGGNHFSRGDLLRARSWNQAETKYSVGNILKCTMDNLTKPNPDYPDYKTVWSGAR
;
A
#
# COMPACT_ATOMS: atom_id res chain seq x y z
N MET A 1 -12.30 -36.61 -7.65
CA MET A 1 -13.43 -35.90 -7.00
C MET A 1 -12.90 -35.03 -5.91
N ARG A 2 -13.10 -33.73 -6.02
CA ARG A 2 -12.64 -32.79 -4.99
C ARG A 2 -13.59 -32.82 -3.81
N THR A 3 -13.05 -32.91 -2.60
CA THR A 3 -13.85 -32.71 -1.40
C THR A 3 -14.22 -31.23 -1.30
N PHE A 4 -15.30 -30.92 -0.62
CA PHE A 4 -15.70 -29.53 -0.34
C PHE A 4 -14.56 -28.71 0.29
N ASP A 5 -13.81 -29.32 1.18
CA ASP A 5 -12.66 -28.70 1.85
C ASP A 5 -11.49 -28.45 0.89
N GLY A 6 -11.26 -29.35 -0.08
CA GLY A 6 -10.25 -29.17 -1.11
C GLY A 6 -10.52 -27.98 -2.03
N LEU A 7 -11.77 -27.76 -2.37
CA LEU A 7 -12.22 -26.61 -3.16
C LEU A 7 -11.95 -25.30 -2.43
N LEU A 8 -12.25 -25.24 -1.14
CA LEU A 8 -12.03 -24.06 -0.32
C LEU A 8 -10.53 -23.72 -0.21
N ILE A 9 -9.66 -24.73 -0.07
CA ILE A 9 -8.20 -24.55 0.03
C ILE A 9 -7.67 -23.99 -1.30
N GLU A 10 -8.08 -24.55 -2.43
CA GLU A 10 -7.65 -24.07 -3.75
C GLU A 10 -8.11 -22.64 -4.01
N ASP A 11 -9.36 -22.33 -3.68
CA ASP A 11 -9.93 -20.98 -3.83
C ASP A 11 -9.17 -19.96 -2.97
N LYS A 12 -8.81 -20.34 -1.74
CA LYS A 12 -8.01 -19.49 -0.84
C LYS A 12 -6.63 -19.21 -1.42
N LYS A 13 -5.93 -20.23 -1.96
CA LYS A 13 -4.62 -20.06 -2.60
C LYS A 13 -4.69 -19.13 -3.81
N VAL A 14 -5.68 -19.31 -4.66
CA VAL A 14 -5.90 -18.46 -5.84
C VAL A 14 -6.17 -17.02 -5.42
N ARG A 15 -7.03 -16.80 -4.43
CA ARG A 15 -7.33 -15.48 -3.91
C ARG A 15 -6.11 -14.79 -3.31
N GLN A 16 -5.27 -15.51 -2.56
CA GLN A 16 -4.04 -14.96 -2.01
C GLN A 16 -3.04 -14.60 -3.09
N LYS A 17 -2.92 -15.43 -4.12
CA LYS A 17 -2.06 -15.14 -5.27
C LYS A 17 -2.51 -13.87 -5.99
N ASN A 18 -3.82 -13.71 -6.22
CA ASN A 18 -4.37 -12.52 -6.84
C ASN A 18 -4.14 -11.28 -5.98
N LEU A 19 -4.24 -11.38 -4.68
CA LEU A 19 -3.96 -10.28 -3.76
C LEU A 19 -2.49 -9.86 -3.81
N LYS A 20 -1.56 -10.81 -3.82
CA LYS A 20 -0.13 -10.50 -4.00
C LYS A 20 0.12 -9.78 -5.31
N HIS A 21 -0.49 -10.24 -6.39
CA HIS A 21 -0.36 -9.61 -7.70
C HIS A 21 -0.88 -8.18 -7.67
N SER A 22 -2.01 -7.95 -7.01
CA SER A 22 -2.58 -6.61 -6.83
C SER A 22 -1.66 -5.70 -5.99
N VAL A 23 -1.01 -6.24 -4.96
CA VAL A 23 -0.02 -5.51 -4.16
C VAL A 23 1.20 -5.14 -5.00
N GLU A 24 1.70 -6.05 -5.81
CA GLU A 24 2.83 -5.80 -6.72
C GLU A 24 2.49 -4.72 -7.74
N PHE A 25 1.29 -4.77 -8.31
CA PHE A 25 0.79 -3.73 -9.21
C PHE A 25 0.68 -2.38 -8.50
N LEU A 26 0.16 -2.37 -7.28
CA LEU A 26 0.09 -1.16 -6.45
C LEU A 26 1.48 -0.56 -6.21
N ILE A 27 2.47 -1.39 -5.91
CA ILE A 27 3.86 -0.94 -5.73
C ILE A 27 4.39 -0.29 -7.01
N CYS A 28 4.11 -0.86 -8.17
CA CYS A 28 4.49 -0.26 -9.46
C CYS A 28 3.85 1.13 -9.64
N GLU A 29 2.57 1.28 -9.27
CA GLU A 29 1.89 2.58 -9.32
C GLU A 29 2.49 3.58 -8.34
N ILE A 30 2.87 3.15 -7.14
CA ILE A 30 3.55 4.00 -6.15
C ILE A 30 4.89 4.50 -6.70
N ILE A 31 5.67 3.61 -7.30
CA ILE A 31 6.97 3.95 -7.91
C ILE A 31 6.76 4.98 -9.03
N GLU A 32 5.82 4.74 -9.92
CA GLU A 32 5.50 5.66 -11.01
C GLU A 32 5.07 7.04 -10.47
N ASN A 33 4.28 7.06 -9.43
CA ASN A 33 3.88 8.30 -8.75
C ASN A 33 5.10 9.06 -8.20
N TYR A 34 6.07 8.36 -7.64
CA TYR A 34 7.31 8.99 -7.16
C TYR A 34 8.08 9.64 -8.31
N TYR A 35 8.26 8.95 -9.44
CA TYR A 35 8.95 9.50 -10.59
C TYR A 35 8.24 10.75 -11.13
N ARG A 36 6.93 10.73 -11.25
CA ARG A 36 6.14 11.88 -11.69
C ARG A 36 6.29 13.08 -10.75
N TRP A 37 6.23 12.82 -9.45
CA TRP A 37 6.45 13.86 -8.44
C TRP A 37 7.86 14.44 -8.54
N SER A 38 8.86 13.60 -8.66
CA SER A 38 10.27 14.01 -8.80
C SER A 38 10.47 14.87 -10.04
N ASP A 39 9.94 14.44 -11.19
CA ASP A 39 10.02 15.18 -12.44
C ASP A 39 9.35 16.56 -12.35
N SER A 40 8.22 16.65 -11.64
CA SER A 40 7.53 17.93 -11.45
C SER A 40 8.35 18.91 -10.64
N ILE A 41 9.07 18.46 -9.63
CA ILE A 41 9.96 19.32 -8.84
C ILE A 41 11.11 19.84 -9.70
N LYS A 42 11.68 19.01 -10.56
CA LYS A 42 12.70 19.43 -11.52
C LYS A 42 12.17 20.53 -12.42
N MET A 43 11.00 20.35 -13.01
CA MET A 43 10.37 21.33 -13.89
C MET A 43 10.08 22.65 -13.18
N ARG A 44 9.59 22.59 -11.93
CA ARG A 44 9.28 23.75 -11.13
C ARG A 44 10.52 24.57 -10.78
N ASN A 45 11.61 23.91 -10.43
CA ASN A 45 12.84 24.55 -9.97
C ASN A 45 13.77 24.94 -11.13
N GLY A 46 13.49 24.47 -12.35
CA GLY A 46 14.37 24.66 -13.48
C GLY A 46 15.70 23.93 -13.35
N ASP A 47 15.78 22.96 -12.42
CA ASP A 47 16.98 22.22 -12.17
C ASP A 47 17.04 20.93 -12.98
N ASP A 48 18.11 20.79 -13.73
CA ASP A 48 18.53 19.52 -14.34
C ASP A 48 19.34 18.74 -13.31
N CYS A 49 18.65 18.18 -12.32
CA CYS A 49 19.28 17.68 -11.13
C CYS A 49 19.38 16.16 -11.14
N ASP A 50 20.56 15.62 -11.44
CA ASP A 50 20.88 14.18 -11.36
C ASP A 50 20.55 13.58 -9.97
N TYR A 51 20.60 14.39 -8.92
CA TYR A 51 20.24 14.03 -7.56
C TYR A 51 18.79 13.52 -7.44
N ARG A 52 17.84 14.13 -8.16
CA ARG A 52 16.44 13.70 -8.15
C ARG A 52 16.25 12.33 -8.78
N ASP A 53 16.98 12.04 -9.85
CA ASP A 53 16.93 10.74 -10.51
C ASP A 53 17.54 9.65 -9.63
N VAL A 54 18.63 9.93 -8.95
CA VAL A 54 19.24 9.01 -7.99
C VAL A 54 18.27 8.69 -6.85
N GLN A 55 17.59 9.70 -6.29
CA GLN A 55 16.60 9.48 -5.23
C GLN A 55 15.41 8.64 -5.72
N ALA A 56 14.93 8.86 -6.94
CA ALA A 56 13.83 8.10 -7.50
C ALA A 56 14.22 6.63 -7.70
N ASP A 57 15.43 6.36 -8.16
CA ASP A 57 15.95 5.01 -8.31
C ASP A 57 16.15 4.33 -6.95
N GLU A 58 16.61 5.04 -5.94
CA GLU A 58 16.72 4.52 -4.56
C GLU A 58 15.33 4.15 -4.01
N PHE A 59 14.32 4.98 -4.24
CA PHE A 59 12.95 4.69 -3.82
C PHE A 59 12.42 3.43 -4.50
N LYS A 60 12.59 3.31 -5.82
CA LYS A 60 12.18 2.15 -6.59
C LYS A 60 12.81 0.86 -6.06
N ASN A 61 14.11 0.90 -5.76
CA ASN A 61 14.84 -0.26 -5.27
C ASN A 61 14.55 -0.59 -3.81
N GLY A 62 14.05 0.37 -3.03
CA GLY A 62 13.81 0.23 -1.61
C GLY A 62 12.38 -0.14 -1.22
N ILE A 63 11.39 0.05 -2.10
CA ILE A 63 10.01 -0.29 -1.79
C ILE A 63 9.74 -1.77 -2.02
N THR A 64 9.14 -2.41 -1.02
CA THR A 64 8.84 -3.83 -1.06
C THR A 64 7.66 -4.15 -0.13
N TYR A 65 7.31 -5.42 -0.02
CA TYR A 65 6.25 -5.86 0.87
C TYR A 65 6.62 -7.14 1.62
N LYS A 66 5.95 -7.35 2.75
CA LYS A 66 6.09 -8.57 3.55
C LYS A 66 4.70 -9.08 3.92
N VAL A 67 4.49 -10.39 3.73
CA VAL A 67 3.24 -11.05 4.10
C VAL A 67 3.31 -11.45 5.57
N ASN A 68 2.45 -10.88 6.40
CA ASN A 68 2.27 -11.23 7.80
C ASN A 68 0.95 -12.00 7.97
N ASN A 69 0.61 -12.40 9.21
CA ASN A 69 -0.60 -13.21 9.45
C ASN A 69 -1.90 -12.49 9.05
N LYS A 70 -2.05 -11.22 9.42
CA LYS A 70 -3.27 -10.42 9.15
C LYS A 70 -3.13 -9.48 7.97
N TYR A 71 -1.90 -9.04 7.69
CA TYR A 71 -1.62 -7.99 6.73
C TYR A 71 -0.55 -8.37 5.72
N ILE A 72 -0.60 -7.70 4.59
CA ILE A 72 0.58 -7.49 3.76
C ILE A 72 1.08 -6.08 4.07
N LYS A 73 2.28 -5.97 4.62
CA LYS A 73 2.91 -4.68 4.95
C LYS A 73 3.70 -4.21 3.75
N ILE A 74 3.39 -3.00 3.25
CA ILE A 74 4.17 -2.34 2.20
C ILE A 74 5.09 -1.34 2.91
N TYR A 75 6.39 -1.44 2.66
CA TYR A 75 7.38 -0.60 3.33
C TYR A 75 8.52 -0.21 2.40
N THR A 76 9.26 0.80 2.79
CA THR A 76 10.44 1.28 2.08
C THR A 76 11.69 1.10 2.94
N VAL A 77 12.82 0.87 2.28
CA VAL A 77 14.13 0.80 2.92
C VAL A 77 15.02 1.81 2.22
N ASP A 78 15.57 2.77 2.98
CA ASP A 78 16.48 3.75 2.41
C ASP A 78 17.92 3.19 2.26
N LYS A 79 18.81 4.01 1.70
CA LYS A 79 20.20 3.59 1.47
C LYS A 79 21.00 3.30 2.74
N TRP A 80 20.53 3.77 3.90
CA TRP A 80 21.13 3.50 5.21
C TRP A 80 20.48 2.32 5.93
N GLY A 81 19.53 1.65 5.29
CA GLY A 81 18.80 0.53 5.88
C GLY A 81 17.65 0.93 6.79
N GLN A 82 17.33 2.23 6.87
CA GLN A 82 16.18 2.69 7.64
C GLN A 82 14.88 2.31 6.94
N ARG A 83 13.94 1.78 7.70
CA ARG A 83 12.67 1.28 7.19
C ARG A 83 11.52 2.21 7.55
N SER A 84 10.60 2.39 6.59
CA SER A 84 9.39 3.18 6.79
C SER A 84 8.21 2.44 6.20
N VAL A 85 7.12 2.31 6.95
CA VAL A 85 5.92 1.64 6.45
C VAL A 85 5.12 2.58 5.57
N TRP A 86 4.69 2.07 4.40
CA TRP A 86 3.81 2.80 3.49
C TRP A 86 2.34 2.56 3.84
N GLY A 87 1.97 1.33 4.12
CA GLY A 87 0.61 0.96 4.47
C GLY A 87 0.46 -0.53 4.70
N PHE A 88 -0.76 -0.93 5.07
CA PHE A 88 -1.12 -2.32 5.33
C PHE A 88 -2.32 -2.72 4.49
N VAL A 89 -2.29 -3.93 3.95
CA VAL A 89 -3.38 -4.50 3.14
C VAL A 89 -3.95 -5.69 3.87
N ILE A 90 -5.27 -5.72 4.04
CA ILE A 90 -5.98 -6.83 4.70
C ILE A 90 -5.98 -8.06 3.79
N ARG A 91 -5.63 -9.21 4.33
CA ARG A 91 -5.50 -10.46 3.59
C ARG A 91 -6.79 -11.25 3.44
N GLU A 92 -7.64 -11.24 4.45
CA GLU A 92 -8.84 -12.08 4.51
C GLU A 92 -10.09 -11.24 4.76
N ASN A 93 -11.22 -11.69 4.19
CA ASN A 93 -12.52 -11.09 4.47
C ASN A 93 -12.89 -11.26 5.94
N ASP A 94 -13.72 -10.36 6.44
CA ASP A 94 -14.22 -10.37 7.82
C ASP A 94 -13.12 -10.32 8.87
N THR A 95 -12.01 -9.67 8.56
CA THR A 95 -10.96 -9.40 9.54
C THR A 95 -11.45 -8.37 10.54
N VAL A 96 -11.44 -8.72 11.82
CA VAL A 96 -11.90 -7.84 12.91
C VAL A 96 -10.70 -7.29 13.64
N LEU A 97 -10.63 -5.97 13.71
CA LEU A 97 -9.54 -5.25 14.39
C LEU A 97 -10.14 -4.26 15.40
N CYS A 98 -9.33 -3.86 16.38
CA CYS A 98 -9.74 -2.92 17.42
C CYS A 98 -10.96 -3.41 18.22
N THR A 99 -10.79 -4.54 18.92
CA THR A 99 -11.86 -5.21 19.66
C THR A 99 -12.24 -4.53 20.99
N HIS A 100 -11.63 -3.40 21.32
CA HIS A 100 -11.89 -2.66 22.56
C HIS A 100 -13.12 -1.75 22.48
N GLY A 101 -13.81 -1.71 21.35
CA GLY A 101 -15.01 -0.90 21.16
C GLY A 101 -16.30 -1.61 21.62
N LEU A 102 -17.34 -0.81 21.85
CA LEU A 102 -18.66 -1.31 22.26
C LEU A 102 -19.34 -2.22 21.22
N ASN A 103 -18.90 -2.19 19.97
CA ASN A 103 -19.52 -2.90 18.85
C ASN A 103 -18.73 -4.14 18.40
N GLY A 104 -17.83 -4.66 19.23
CA GLY A 104 -17.08 -5.88 18.90
C GLY A 104 -15.94 -5.72 17.89
N GLY A 105 -15.56 -4.47 17.58
CA GLY A 105 -14.46 -4.19 16.66
C GLY A 105 -14.90 -3.73 15.27
N ASN A 106 -13.93 -3.30 14.48
CA ASN A 106 -14.16 -2.87 13.10
C ASN A 106 -13.90 -4.04 12.15
N HIS A 107 -14.77 -4.23 11.16
CA HIS A 107 -14.70 -5.28 10.17
C HIS A 107 -14.06 -4.76 8.89
N PHE A 108 -13.12 -5.52 8.36
CA PHE A 108 -12.42 -5.19 7.12
C PHE A 108 -12.53 -6.33 6.12
N SER A 109 -12.52 -5.96 4.85
CA SER A 109 -12.60 -6.89 3.74
C SER A 109 -11.21 -7.13 3.15
N ARG A 110 -11.04 -8.25 2.47
CA ARG A 110 -9.82 -8.58 1.76
C ARG A 110 -9.50 -7.48 0.73
N GLY A 111 -8.25 -7.02 0.76
CA GLY A 111 -7.79 -5.95 -0.10
C GLY A 111 -7.96 -4.55 0.48
N ASP A 112 -8.62 -4.40 1.63
CA ASP A 112 -8.74 -3.10 2.29
C ASP A 112 -7.36 -2.57 2.64
N LEU A 113 -7.12 -1.30 2.28
CA LEU A 113 -5.88 -0.61 2.55
C LEU A 113 -6.03 0.22 3.83
N LEU A 114 -5.13 -0.01 4.78
CA LEU A 114 -5.08 0.70 6.04
C LEU A 114 -3.85 1.60 6.10
N ARG A 115 -4.03 2.77 6.69
CA ARG A 115 -2.92 3.68 6.97
C ARG A 115 -2.01 3.08 8.02
N ALA A 116 -0.75 3.44 7.99
CA ALA A 116 0.20 3.08 9.02
C ALA A 116 0.06 4.01 10.22
N ARG A 117 -0.07 3.44 11.40
CA ARG A 117 0.01 4.16 12.67
C ARG A 117 1.44 4.13 13.21
N SER A 118 2.11 2.98 13.05
CA SER A 118 3.51 2.77 13.37
C SER A 118 4.08 1.64 12.51
N TRP A 119 5.35 1.29 12.70
CA TRP A 119 5.99 0.20 11.95
C TRP A 119 5.21 -1.12 12.01
N ASN A 120 4.66 -1.45 13.17
CA ASN A 120 3.94 -2.72 13.36
C ASN A 120 2.43 -2.56 13.55
N GLN A 121 1.90 -1.34 13.49
CA GLN A 121 0.50 -1.07 13.77
C GLN A 121 -0.17 -0.34 12.62
N ALA A 122 -1.28 -0.91 12.16
CA ALA A 122 -2.17 -0.26 11.23
C ALA A 122 -3.18 0.63 11.97
N GLU A 123 -3.65 1.68 11.32
CA GLU A 123 -4.80 2.43 11.78
C GLU A 123 -6.06 1.60 11.56
N THR A 124 -6.75 1.27 12.63
CA THR A 124 -7.87 0.31 12.62
C THR A 124 -9.25 0.95 12.69
N LYS A 125 -9.36 2.26 12.56
CA LYS A 125 -10.64 2.96 12.59
C LYS A 125 -11.41 2.81 11.28
N TYR A 126 -10.72 2.93 10.14
CA TYR A 126 -11.32 2.85 8.82
C TYR A 126 -10.28 2.48 7.77
N SER A 127 -10.73 1.94 6.64
CA SER A 127 -9.88 1.76 5.46
C SER A 127 -9.88 3.02 4.61
N VAL A 128 -8.79 3.24 3.88
CA VAL A 128 -8.70 4.34 2.90
C VAL A 128 -9.18 3.91 1.51
N GLY A 129 -9.51 2.67 1.33
CA GLY A 129 -10.00 2.10 0.08
C GLY A 129 -9.72 0.61 0.00
N ASN A 130 -9.96 0.02 -1.17
CA ASN A 130 -9.73 -1.40 -1.41
C ASN A 130 -8.98 -1.57 -2.72
N ILE A 131 -7.79 -2.15 -2.65
CA ILE A 131 -6.89 -2.28 -3.82
C ILE A 131 -7.41 -3.24 -4.89
N LEU A 132 -8.37 -4.10 -4.56
CA LEU A 132 -8.99 -5.00 -5.51
C LEU A 132 -10.14 -4.35 -6.30
N LYS A 133 -10.66 -3.23 -5.81
CA LYS A 133 -11.84 -2.56 -6.37
C LYS A 133 -11.56 -1.17 -6.91
N CYS A 134 -10.48 -0.52 -6.45
CA CYS A 134 -10.20 0.88 -6.74
C CYS A 134 -8.85 1.05 -7.41
N THR A 135 -8.74 2.09 -8.24
CA THR A 135 -7.44 2.57 -8.72
C THR A 135 -6.71 3.32 -7.60
N MET A 136 -5.41 3.50 -7.76
CA MET A 136 -4.59 4.31 -6.84
C MET A 136 -5.18 5.70 -6.62
N ASP A 137 -5.70 6.32 -7.66
CA ASP A 137 -6.26 7.67 -7.62
C ASP A 137 -7.47 7.80 -6.68
N ASN A 138 -8.16 6.69 -6.41
CA ASN A 138 -9.29 6.66 -5.50
C ASN A 138 -8.90 6.28 -4.08
N LEU A 139 -7.65 5.89 -3.85
CA LEU A 139 -7.17 5.38 -2.56
C LEU A 139 -6.55 6.46 -1.68
N THR A 140 -6.14 7.57 -2.26
CA THR A 140 -5.42 8.63 -1.56
C THR A 140 -6.01 10.01 -1.86
N LYS A 141 -5.79 10.95 -0.93
CA LYS A 141 -6.22 12.33 -1.12
C LYS A 141 -5.23 13.09 -2.00
N PRO A 142 -5.70 14.05 -2.81
CA PRO A 142 -4.80 14.97 -3.52
C PRO A 142 -3.94 15.75 -2.53
N ASN A 143 -2.69 16.03 -2.91
CA ASN A 143 -1.84 16.91 -2.14
C ASN A 143 -2.15 18.37 -2.51
N PRO A 144 -2.46 19.27 -1.54
CA PRO A 144 -2.77 20.68 -1.83
C PRO A 144 -1.62 21.43 -2.49
N ASP A 145 -0.36 21.05 -2.22
CA ASP A 145 0.83 21.68 -2.79
C ASP A 145 1.06 21.30 -4.25
N TYR A 146 0.47 20.18 -4.68
CA TYR A 146 0.59 19.61 -6.02
C TYR A 146 -0.79 19.19 -6.52
N PRO A 147 -1.66 20.13 -6.88
CA PRO A 147 -3.06 19.84 -7.19
C PRO A 147 -3.25 18.94 -8.42
N ASP A 148 -2.27 18.91 -9.33
CA ASP A 148 -2.35 18.13 -10.56
C ASP A 148 -2.02 16.64 -10.36
N TYR A 149 -1.49 16.28 -9.19
CA TYR A 149 -1.32 14.88 -8.83
C TYR A 149 -1.21 14.61 -7.34
N LYS A 150 -1.51 13.36 -7.02
CA LYS A 150 -1.53 12.84 -5.66
C LYS A 150 -0.14 12.30 -5.30
N THR A 151 0.38 12.73 -4.17
CA THR A 151 1.67 12.22 -3.66
C THR A 151 1.45 10.95 -2.87
N VAL A 152 1.13 9.86 -3.57
CA VAL A 152 0.79 8.58 -2.93
C VAL A 152 2.01 7.83 -2.42
N TRP A 153 3.20 8.17 -2.90
CA TRP A 153 4.44 7.51 -2.50
C TRP A 153 4.80 7.71 -1.03
N SER A 154 4.30 8.76 -0.38
CA SER A 154 4.63 9.10 1.00
C SER A 154 3.87 8.26 2.04
N GLY A 155 2.91 7.46 1.62
CA GLY A 155 2.12 6.61 2.48
C GLY A 155 0.65 6.58 2.13
N ALA A 156 -0.07 5.56 2.57
CA ALA A 156 -1.52 5.45 2.44
C ALA A 156 -2.19 6.55 3.29
N ARG A 157 -3.16 7.24 2.70
CA ARG A 157 -3.84 8.37 3.35
C ARG A 157 -5.34 8.30 3.18
#